data_01a6f4b08b71a75de5ac4ff55858cda2
#
_entry.id   01a6f4b08b71a75de5ac4ff55858cda2
#
_cell.length_a   1.000
_cell.length_b   1.000
_cell.length_c   1.000
_cell.angle_alpha   90.00
_cell.angle_beta   90.00
_cell.angle_gamma   90.00
#
_symmetry.space_group_name_H-M   'P 1'
#
loop_
_entity.id
_entity.type
_entity.pdbx_description
1 polymer ?
#
loop_
_entity_poly.entity_id
_entity_poly.type
_entity_poly.pdbx_seq_one_letter_code
_entity_poly.pdbx_strand_id
1 'polypeptide(L)'
;RKVYSFEPVPAEMTPDEERLLLGVQANLWAEWIPTDSHYEYMMWPRLMALAEVAWSRPGRKDYEAFRQRALQASEQLRGRGYAPFDLRTEYGERPESLAPKHHLAEGCPVSYATPWHGNYPASGAATLTDGVLGGWTYGDRRWQGFLDSDMDVTVDLGRTMPVRYVGATFMQSAGPYVWMPREAEIYGSEDGERFTLLATVHNDVPPACPYLLFKTFAYTGETRARYVRYVAR
;
A
#
# COMPACT_ATOMS: atom_id res chain seq x y z
N ARG A 1 0.25 -4.59 16.43
CA ARG A 1 -0.77 -4.40 17.48
C ARG A 1 -1.43 -5.72 17.88
N LYS A 2 -2.00 -6.53 16.98
CA LYS A 2 -2.68 -7.81 17.33
C LYS A 2 -1.83 -8.75 18.19
N VAL A 3 -0.55 -8.97 17.84
CA VAL A 3 0.35 -9.82 18.64
C VAL A 3 0.59 -9.22 20.01
N TYR A 4 0.75 -7.91 20.11
CA TYR A 4 0.99 -7.25 21.40
C TYR A 4 -0.25 -7.24 22.32
N SER A 5 -1.46 -7.27 21.76
CA SER A 5 -2.70 -7.35 22.54
C SER A 5 -3.04 -8.78 23.01
N PHE A 6 -2.25 -9.78 22.60
CA PHE A 6 -2.45 -11.16 23.04
C PHE A 6 -2.24 -11.28 24.56
N GLU A 7 -3.17 -11.99 25.23
CA GLU A 7 -3.09 -12.32 26.65
C GLU A 7 -2.81 -13.81 26.80
N PRO A 8 -1.60 -14.19 27.28
CA PRO A 8 -1.23 -15.59 27.43
C PRO A 8 -2.04 -16.32 28.51
N VAL A 9 -2.53 -15.58 29.49
CA VAL A 9 -3.34 -16.11 30.61
C VAL A 9 -4.78 -15.67 30.37
N PRO A 10 -5.68 -16.56 29.90
CA PRO A 10 -7.11 -16.25 29.77
C PRO A 10 -7.70 -15.90 31.14
N ALA A 11 -8.71 -15.00 31.14
CA ALA A 11 -9.34 -14.53 32.36
C ALA A 11 -10.05 -15.63 33.16
N GLU A 12 -10.37 -16.74 32.49
CA GLU A 12 -11.05 -17.90 33.06
C GLU A 12 -10.09 -18.86 33.79
N MET A 13 -8.77 -18.70 33.62
CA MET A 13 -7.79 -19.55 34.28
C MET A 13 -7.74 -19.30 35.79
N THR A 14 -7.73 -20.38 36.55
CA THR A 14 -7.45 -20.34 37.99
C THR A 14 -5.95 -20.13 38.25
N PRO A 15 -5.57 -19.64 39.45
CA PRO A 15 -4.15 -19.48 39.81
C PRO A 15 -3.32 -20.78 39.74
N ASP A 16 -3.95 -21.92 39.95
CA ASP A 16 -3.28 -23.20 39.86
C ASP A 16 -3.05 -23.65 38.43
N GLU A 17 -3.99 -23.38 37.53
CA GLU A 17 -3.82 -23.58 36.08
C GLU A 17 -2.79 -22.64 35.49
N GLU A 18 -2.77 -21.38 35.93
CA GLU A 18 -1.77 -20.38 35.48
C GLU A 18 -0.34 -20.87 35.75
N ARG A 19 -0.09 -21.56 36.84
CA ARG A 19 1.23 -22.14 37.18
C ARG A 19 1.68 -23.22 36.21
N LEU A 20 0.76 -23.83 35.46
CA LEU A 20 1.05 -24.85 34.45
C LEU A 20 1.42 -24.23 33.10
N LEU A 21 1.21 -22.92 32.91
CA LEU A 21 1.57 -22.22 31.70
C LEU A 21 3.09 -22.00 31.62
N LEU A 22 3.77 -22.77 30.79
CA LEU A 22 5.24 -22.76 30.68
C LEU A 22 5.77 -21.56 29.82
N GLY A 23 4.93 -20.96 29.02
CA GLY A 23 5.31 -19.84 28.14
C GLY A 23 4.39 -19.69 26.94
N VAL A 24 4.87 -18.94 25.94
CA VAL A 24 4.16 -18.68 24.69
C VAL A 24 4.97 -19.16 23.49
N GLN A 25 4.28 -19.51 22.42
CA GLN A 25 4.89 -19.99 21.19
C GLN A 25 4.39 -19.17 20.01
N ALA A 26 5.28 -18.88 19.06
CA ALA A 26 4.92 -18.35 17.74
C ALA A 26 5.30 -19.37 16.67
N ASN A 27 4.41 -19.55 15.71
CA ASN A 27 4.68 -20.34 14.51
C ASN A 27 4.69 -19.41 13.30
N LEU A 28 5.70 -19.57 12.45
CA LEU A 28 5.76 -18.91 11.14
C LEU A 28 5.68 -19.99 10.07
N TRP A 29 4.50 -20.11 9.45
CA TRP A 29 4.24 -21.04 8.37
C TRP A 29 4.82 -20.50 7.08
N ALA A 30 5.71 -21.25 6.44
CA ALA A 30 6.56 -20.76 5.35
C ALA A 30 6.04 -21.10 3.95
N GLU A 31 4.87 -21.71 3.80
CA GLU A 31 4.31 -22.15 2.51
C GLU A 31 4.21 -21.02 1.48
N TRP A 32 4.01 -19.79 1.97
CA TRP A 32 3.85 -18.58 1.15
C TRP A 32 4.98 -17.57 1.37
N ILE A 33 6.12 -18.01 1.89
CA ILE A 33 7.29 -17.17 2.19
C ILE A 33 8.46 -17.62 1.33
N PRO A 34 8.59 -17.10 0.10
CA PRO A 34 9.54 -17.60 -0.89
C PRO A 34 10.99 -17.10 -0.69
N THR A 35 11.22 -16.09 0.17
CA THR A 35 12.54 -15.47 0.35
C THR A 35 12.86 -15.18 1.81
N ASP A 36 14.16 -15.11 2.14
CA ASP A 36 14.64 -14.74 3.48
C ASP A 36 14.15 -13.34 3.88
N SER A 37 14.15 -12.38 2.97
CA SER A 37 13.66 -11.04 3.23
C SER A 37 12.16 -11.03 3.56
N HIS A 38 11.35 -11.88 2.92
CA HIS A 38 9.94 -12.02 3.24
C HIS A 38 9.75 -12.70 4.61
N TYR A 39 10.59 -13.70 4.94
CA TYR A 39 10.63 -14.32 6.25
C TYR A 39 10.91 -13.28 7.35
N GLU A 40 11.94 -12.47 7.17
CA GLU A 40 12.30 -11.39 8.09
C GLU A 40 11.20 -10.33 8.24
N TYR A 41 10.57 -9.94 7.13
CA TYR A 41 9.42 -9.04 7.11
C TYR A 41 8.22 -9.59 7.90
N MET A 42 7.96 -10.88 7.81
CA MET A 42 6.87 -11.52 8.56
C MET A 42 7.21 -11.70 10.03
N MET A 43 8.48 -11.94 10.35
CA MET A 43 8.96 -12.19 11.71
C MET A 43 9.10 -10.91 12.53
N TRP A 44 9.79 -9.90 11.99
CA TRP A 44 10.07 -8.66 12.69
C TRP A 44 9.06 -7.55 12.35
N PRO A 45 8.55 -6.78 13.33
CA PRO A 45 8.79 -6.81 14.78
C PRO A 45 7.80 -7.69 15.56
N ARG A 46 7.04 -8.57 14.90
CA ARG A 46 6.00 -9.41 15.57
C ARG A 46 6.60 -10.28 16.68
N LEU A 47 7.79 -10.84 16.43
CA LEU A 47 8.49 -11.64 17.45
C LEU A 47 8.94 -10.77 18.63
N MET A 48 9.33 -9.51 18.42
CA MET A 48 9.60 -8.57 19.51
C MET A 48 8.35 -8.34 20.37
N ALA A 49 7.19 -8.19 19.73
CA ALA A 49 5.92 -8.04 20.43
C ALA A 49 5.57 -9.26 21.29
N LEU A 50 5.76 -10.47 20.74
CA LEU A 50 5.52 -11.70 21.49
C LEU A 50 6.49 -11.86 22.66
N ALA A 51 7.77 -11.53 22.45
CA ALA A 51 8.77 -11.57 23.51
C ALA A 51 8.40 -10.62 24.66
N GLU A 52 7.95 -9.40 24.37
CA GLU A 52 7.53 -8.47 25.41
C GLU A 52 6.24 -8.94 26.12
N VAL A 53 5.29 -9.50 25.38
CA VAL A 53 4.08 -10.11 25.97
C VAL A 53 4.44 -11.26 26.93
N ALA A 54 5.39 -12.12 26.54
CA ALA A 54 5.84 -13.23 27.38
C ALA A 54 6.59 -12.78 28.65
N TRP A 55 7.26 -11.64 28.58
CA TRP A 55 8.13 -11.13 29.65
C TRP A 55 7.45 -10.10 30.56
N SER A 56 6.38 -9.48 30.10
CA SER A 56 5.70 -8.39 30.82
C SER A 56 4.44 -8.87 31.52
N ARG A 57 4.21 -8.34 32.71
CA ARG A 57 2.93 -8.56 33.39
C ARG A 57 1.80 -7.88 32.60
N PRO A 58 0.60 -8.48 32.49
CA PRO A 58 -0.52 -7.95 31.70
C PRO A 58 -0.81 -6.45 31.97
N GLY A 59 -0.90 -6.04 33.21
CA GLY A 59 -1.19 -4.66 33.62
C GLY A 59 -0.07 -3.64 33.35
N ARG A 60 1.08 -4.07 32.81
CA ARG A 60 2.22 -3.20 32.49
C ARG A 60 2.48 -3.06 30.99
N LYS A 61 1.64 -3.64 30.14
CA LYS A 61 1.80 -3.53 28.69
C LYS A 61 1.46 -2.11 28.23
N ASP A 62 2.39 -1.49 27.54
CA ASP A 62 2.24 -0.16 26.91
C ASP A 62 2.64 -0.26 25.44
N TYR A 63 1.65 -0.27 24.56
CA TYR A 63 1.88 -0.44 23.13
C TYR A 63 2.69 0.72 22.52
N GLU A 64 2.48 1.95 22.95
CA GLU A 64 3.20 3.10 22.39
C GLU A 64 4.68 3.09 22.79
N ALA A 65 4.96 2.78 24.05
CA ALA A 65 6.33 2.59 24.51
C ALA A 65 7.01 1.40 23.81
N PHE A 66 6.29 0.28 23.63
CA PHE A 66 6.78 -0.85 22.83
C PHE A 66 7.07 -0.42 21.39
N ARG A 67 6.14 0.28 20.75
CA ARG A 67 6.26 0.71 19.35
C ARG A 67 7.51 1.56 19.12
N GLN A 68 7.82 2.48 20.03
CA GLN A 68 9.04 3.29 19.94
C GLN A 68 10.31 2.43 19.99
N ARG A 69 10.39 1.47 20.93
CA ARG A 69 11.52 0.55 21.02
C ARG A 69 11.64 -0.34 19.78
N ALA A 70 10.51 -0.85 19.29
CA ALA A 70 10.46 -1.70 18.10
C ALA A 70 10.87 -0.95 16.82
N LEU A 71 10.53 0.34 16.68
CA LEU A 71 11.01 1.18 15.59
C LEU A 71 12.54 1.32 15.64
N GLN A 72 13.13 1.63 16.79
CA GLN A 72 14.58 1.74 16.95
C GLN A 72 15.29 0.40 16.65
N ALA A 73 14.76 -0.70 17.16
CA ALA A 73 15.30 -2.04 16.89
C ALA A 73 15.19 -2.41 15.40
N SER A 74 14.09 -2.04 14.73
CA SER A 74 13.93 -2.27 13.30
C SER A 74 14.92 -1.46 12.45
N GLU A 75 15.27 -0.23 12.84
CA GLU A 75 16.33 0.53 12.17
C GLU A 75 17.71 -0.13 12.33
N GLN A 76 18.02 -0.66 13.52
CA GLN A 76 19.25 -1.42 13.73
C GLN A 76 19.31 -2.70 12.88
N LEU A 77 18.17 -3.41 12.75
CA LEU A 77 18.07 -4.58 11.88
C LEU A 77 18.31 -4.20 10.41
N ARG A 78 17.69 -3.11 9.92
CA ARG A 78 17.92 -2.61 8.55
C ARG A 78 19.39 -2.25 8.32
N GLY A 79 20.02 -1.59 9.27
CA GLY A 79 21.46 -1.27 9.20
C GLY A 79 22.37 -2.50 9.13
N ARG A 80 21.87 -3.69 9.49
CA ARG A 80 22.55 -4.99 9.39
C ARG A 80 22.14 -5.79 8.16
N GLY A 81 21.30 -5.23 7.28
CA GLY A 81 20.84 -5.86 6.05
C GLY A 81 19.58 -6.70 6.18
N TYR A 82 18.91 -6.71 7.34
CA TYR A 82 17.61 -7.38 7.51
C TYR A 82 16.46 -6.54 6.96
N ALA A 83 15.35 -7.19 6.63
CA ALA A 83 14.16 -6.60 6.02
C ALA A 83 12.92 -6.61 6.96
N PRO A 84 12.94 -5.93 8.13
CA PRO A 84 11.80 -5.92 9.04
C PRO A 84 10.61 -5.17 8.44
N PHE A 85 9.39 -5.59 8.79
CA PHE A 85 8.18 -4.82 8.50
C PHE A 85 8.31 -3.38 9.02
N ASP A 86 7.86 -2.42 8.21
CA ASP A 86 7.87 -1.01 8.62
C ASP A 86 6.69 -0.70 9.55
N LEU A 87 6.95 -0.69 10.85
CA LEU A 87 5.94 -0.45 11.87
C LEU A 87 5.33 0.97 11.81
N ARG A 88 5.94 1.90 11.05
CA ARG A 88 5.36 3.22 10.81
C ARG A 88 4.05 3.13 10.03
N THR A 89 3.91 2.11 9.17
CA THR A 89 2.72 1.88 8.34
C THR A 89 1.59 1.14 9.07
N GLU A 90 1.82 0.66 10.30
CA GLU A 90 0.79 -0.03 11.09
C GLU A 90 -0.22 0.94 11.73
N TYR A 91 0.15 2.20 11.88
CA TYR A 91 -0.59 3.13 12.73
C TYR A 91 -1.65 3.91 11.96
N GLY A 92 -2.90 3.57 12.21
CA GLY A 92 -4.05 4.27 11.67
C GLY A 92 -4.27 4.07 10.17
N GLU A 93 -5.05 4.92 9.59
CA GLU A 93 -5.21 5.02 8.15
C GLU A 93 -4.03 5.79 7.54
N ARG A 94 -3.75 5.56 6.26
CA ARG A 94 -2.73 6.32 5.54
C ARG A 94 -3.16 7.79 5.47
N PRO A 95 -2.31 8.75 5.92
CA PRO A 95 -2.72 10.16 5.98
C PRO A 95 -3.23 10.70 4.64
N GLU A 96 -2.61 10.27 3.53
CA GLU A 96 -3.00 10.70 2.18
C GLU A 96 -4.35 10.13 1.75
N SER A 97 -4.84 9.06 2.38
CA SER A 97 -6.17 8.51 2.12
C SER A 97 -7.28 9.17 2.94
N LEU A 98 -6.92 9.99 3.91
CA LEU A 98 -7.87 10.74 4.75
C LEU A 98 -8.15 12.17 4.24
N ALA A 99 -7.27 12.68 3.40
CA ALA A 99 -7.38 14.03 2.85
C ALA A 99 -7.64 13.97 1.34
N PRO A 100 -8.89 14.10 0.88
CA PRO A 100 -9.20 14.13 -0.54
C PRO A 100 -8.38 15.19 -1.27
N LYS A 101 -7.89 14.84 -2.45
CA LYS A 101 -7.13 15.73 -3.31
C LYS A 101 -8.07 16.43 -4.27
N HIS A 102 -8.07 17.76 -4.24
CA HIS A 102 -8.78 18.55 -5.25
C HIS A 102 -7.90 18.68 -6.51
N HIS A 103 -8.47 18.33 -7.64
CA HIS A 103 -7.76 18.38 -8.93
C HIS A 103 -8.72 18.66 -10.09
N LEU A 104 -8.18 19.02 -11.25
CA LEU A 104 -8.97 19.41 -12.43
C LEU A 104 -9.90 18.29 -12.95
N ALA A 105 -9.57 17.04 -12.68
CA ALA A 105 -10.33 15.88 -13.11
C ALA A 105 -11.34 15.38 -12.05
N GLU A 106 -11.56 16.13 -10.95
CA GLU A 106 -12.48 15.71 -9.89
C GLU A 106 -13.90 15.53 -10.43
N GLY A 107 -14.46 14.32 -10.27
CA GLY A 107 -15.78 13.95 -10.78
C GLY A 107 -15.91 13.86 -12.30
N CYS A 108 -14.82 14.02 -13.03
CA CYS A 108 -14.84 13.88 -14.50
C CYS A 108 -15.05 12.41 -14.92
N PRO A 109 -15.75 12.18 -16.04
CA PRO A 109 -15.96 10.85 -16.56
C PRO A 109 -14.65 10.20 -17.03
N VAL A 110 -14.53 8.91 -16.77
CA VAL A 110 -13.41 8.07 -17.17
C VAL A 110 -13.88 6.99 -18.11
N SER A 111 -13.26 6.87 -19.27
CA SER A 111 -13.44 5.75 -20.20
C SER A 111 -12.31 4.74 -19.98
N TYR A 112 -12.67 3.48 -19.85
CA TYR A 112 -11.75 2.37 -19.64
C TYR A 112 -11.66 1.55 -20.93
N ALA A 113 -10.54 1.57 -21.62
CA ALA A 113 -10.28 0.66 -22.74
C ALA A 113 -10.04 -0.77 -22.22
N THR A 114 -9.41 -0.88 -21.04
CA THR A 114 -9.28 -2.12 -20.28
C THR A 114 -10.08 -1.99 -18.99
N PRO A 115 -11.06 -2.87 -18.72
CA PRO A 115 -11.83 -2.80 -17.48
C PRO A 115 -10.95 -3.21 -16.28
N TRP A 116 -11.25 -2.64 -15.11
CA TRP A 116 -10.65 -3.11 -13.85
C TRP A 116 -11.13 -4.51 -13.50
N HIS A 117 -10.37 -5.22 -12.69
CA HIS A 117 -10.77 -6.56 -12.23
C HIS A 117 -11.90 -6.48 -11.19
N GLY A 118 -12.89 -7.37 -11.31
CA GLY A 118 -14.10 -7.35 -10.48
C GLY A 118 -13.88 -7.50 -8.97
N ASN A 119 -12.75 -8.08 -8.55
CA ASN A 119 -12.38 -8.19 -7.14
C ASN A 119 -11.79 -6.89 -6.56
N TYR A 120 -11.37 -5.94 -7.42
CA TYR A 120 -10.69 -4.71 -7.02
C TYR A 120 -11.32 -3.47 -7.68
N PRO A 121 -12.62 -3.25 -7.47
CA PRO A 121 -13.34 -2.17 -8.16
C PRO A 121 -13.12 -0.79 -7.56
N ALA A 122 -12.65 -0.71 -6.31
CA ALA A 122 -12.67 0.51 -5.50
C ALA A 122 -14.05 1.21 -5.55
N SER A 123 -14.11 2.48 -5.99
CA SER A 123 -15.35 3.25 -6.22
C SER A 123 -15.93 3.03 -7.64
N GLY A 124 -15.49 1.98 -8.36
CA GLY A 124 -15.91 1.72 -9.73
C GLY A 124 -15.37 2.75 -10.72
N ALA A 125 -16.21 3.20 -11.66
CA ALA A 125 -15.80 4.12 -12.72
C ALA A 125 -15.28 5.48 -12.21
N ALA A 126 -15.67 5.90 -11.02
CA ALA A 126 -15.27 7.17 -10.42
C ALA A 126 -13.91 7.12 -9.71
N THR A 127 -13.34 5.94 -9.48
CA THR A 127 -12.14 5.76 -8.62
C THR A 127 -10.99 6.68 -8.98
N LEU A 128 -10.72 6.86 -10.29
CA LEU A 128 -9.55 7.62 -10.74
C LEU A 128 -9.76 9.14 -10.68
N THR A 129 -10.99 9.58 -10.37
CA THR A 129 -11.37 11.00 -10.33
C THR A 129 -12.11 11.40 -9.06
N ASP A 130 -12.19 10.52 -8.05
CA ASP A 130 -12.87 10.79 -6.78
C ASP A 130 -12.02 11.58 -5.76
N GLY A 131 -10.75 11.85 -6.09
CA GLY A 131 -9.83 12.58 -5.23
C GLY A 131 -9.28 11.77 -4.06
N VAL A 132 -9.63 10.49 -3.94
CA VAL A 132 -9.23 9.64 -2.80
C VAL A 132 -8.02 8.79 -3.19
N LEU A 133 -6.94 8.87 -2.38
CA LEU A 133 -5.82 7.96 -2.50
C LEU A 133 -6.05 6.71 -1.65
N GLY A 134 -5.56 5.57 -2.12
CA GLY A 134 -5.66 4.32 -1.38
C GLY A 134 -4.83 4.31 -0.09
N GLY A 135 -5.26 3.50 0.87
CA GLY A 135 -4.61 3.31 2.17
C GLY A 135 -3.44 2.32 2.12
N TRP A 136 -3.12 1.74 3.28
CA TRP A 136 -1.97 0.83 3.43
C TRP A 136 -2.18 -0.56 2.83
N THR A 137 -3.41 -0.94 2.48
CA THR A 137 -3.71 -2.26 1.96
C THR A 137 -4.50 -2.17 0.65
N TYR A 138 -4.20 -3.06 -0.29
CA TYR A 138 -4.94 -3.16 -1.56
C TYR A 138 -6.41 -3.58 -1.35
N GLY A 139 -6.76 -4.16 -0.21
CA GLY A 139 -8.11 -4.59 0.13
C GLY A 139 -8.98 -3.53 0.83
N ASP A 140 -8.53 -2.29 0.94
CA ASP A 140 -9.25 -1.21 1.63
C ASP A 140 -10.41 -0.60 0.82
N ARG A 141 -10.65 -1.10 -0.39
CA ARG A 141 -11.67 -0.64 -1.35
C ARG A 141 -11.44 0.78 -1.90
N ARG A 142 -10.20 1.27 -1.81
CA ARG A 142 -9.77 2.56 -2.38
C ARG A 142 -8.78 2.38 -3.54
N TRP A 143 -8.29 1.16 -3.74
CA TRP A 143 -7.41 0.79 -4.85
C TRP A 143 -8.20 0.08 -5.94
N GLN A 144 -8.06 0.55 -7.16
CA GLN A 144 -8.55 -0.14 -8.34
C GLN A 144 -7.46 -1.03 -8.91
N GLY A 145 -7.78 -2.29 -9.20
CA GLY A 145 -6.78 -3.27 -9.64
C GLY A 145 -7.04 -3.78 -11.04
N PHE A 146 -5.96 -4.02 -11.76
CA PHE A 146 -5.93 -4.63 -13.09
C PHE A 146 -5.16 -5.94 -12.95
N LEU A 147 -5.76 -7.05 -13.36
CA LEU A 147 -5.18 -8.38 -13.26
C LEU A 147 -5.04 -8.97 -14.67
N ASP A 148 -3.82 -9.43 -14.99
CA ASP A 148 -3.45 -9.95 -16.31
C ASP A 148 -3.76 -9.00 -17.48
N SER A 149 -3.77 -7.69 -17.19
CA SER A 149 -4.08 -6.64 -18.18
C SER A 149 -3.44 -5.33 -17.81
N ASP A 150 -3.08 -4.55 -18.83
CA ASP A 150 -2.59 -3.19 -18.67
C ASP A 150 -3.75 -2.24 -18.32
N MET A 151 -3.47 -1.21 -17.54
CA MET A 151 -4.42 -0.12 -17.34
C MET A 151 -4.37 0.81 -18.56
N ASP A 152 -5.50 1.05 -19.21
CA ASP A 152 -5.65 2.03 -20.30
C ASP A 152 -6.96 2.81 -20.10
N VAL A 153 -6.82 4.07 -19.71
CA VAL A 153 -7.96 4.92 -19.33
C VAL A 153 -7.85 6.30 -19.93
N THR A 154 -9.00 6.90 -20.22
CA THR A 154 -9.09 8.28 -20.71
C THR A 154 -10.06 9.08 -19.86
N VAL A 155 -9.59 10.19 -19.32
CA VAL A 155 -10.39 11.16 -18.55
C VAL A 155 -10.81 12.29 -19.48
N ASP A 156 -12.11 12.61 -19.51
CA ASP A 156 -12.64 13.80 -20.22
C ASP A 156 -12.82 14.95 -19.22
N LEU A 157 -12.00 15.98 -19.31
CA LEU A 157 -12.07 17.18 -18.48
C LEU A 157 -13.25 18.10 -18.85
N GLY A 158 -14.07 17.71 -19.84
CA GLY A 158 -15.24 18.43 -20.30
C GLY A 158 -14.94 19.61 -21.24
N ARG A 159 -13.75 20.19 -21.18
CA ARG A 159 -13.28 21.29 -22.04
C ARG A 159 -11.77 21.32 -22.14
N THR A 160 -11.24 21.87 -23.21
CA THR A 160 -9.80 22.15 -23.35
C THR A 160 -9.36 23.19 -22.32
N MET A 161 -8.37 22.83 -21.50
CA MET A 161 -7.80 23.72 -20.49
C MET A 161 -6.28 23.51 -20.34
N PRO A 162 -5.56 24.44 -19.70
CA PRO A 162 -4.16 24.22 -19.35
C PRO A 162 -4.02 23.08 -18.34
N VAL A 163 -3.14 22.13 -18.63
CA VAL A 163 -2.78 21.00 -17.75
C VAL A 163 -1.28 21.04 -17.50
N ARG A 164 -0.88 21.14 -16.22
CA ARG A 164 0.53 21.24 -15.84
C ARG A 164 1.06 19.99 -15.16
N TYR A 165 0.16 19.17 -14.64
CA TYR A 165 0.50 17.95 -13.93
C TYR A 165 -0.55 16.87 -14.19
N VAL A 166 -0.09 15.66 -14.50
CA VAL A 166 -0.92 14.46 -14.58
C VAL A 166 -0.18 13.35 -13.85
N GLY A 167 -0.78 12.75 -12.83
CA GLY A 167 -0.14 11.68 -12.08
C GLY A 167 -1.14 10.66 -11.57
N ALA A 168 -0.73 9.39 -11.57
CA ALA A 168 -1.43 8.31 -10.91
C ALA A 168 -0.50 7.62 -9.92
N THR A 169 -1.04 7.32 -8.73
CA THR A 169 -0.28 6.65 -7.67
C THR A 169 -0.58 5.15 -7.69
N PHE A 170 0.49 4.37 -7.69
CA PHE A 170 0.45 2.91 -7.66
C PHE A 170 1.03 2.38 -6.35
N MET A 171 0.57 1.19 -5.96
CA MET A 171 1.04 0.45 -4.81
C MET A 171 1.90 -0.73 -5.25
N GLN A 172 2.98 -1.01 -4.52
CA GLN A 172 3.66 -2.29 -4.57
C GLN A 172 3.63 -2.96 -3.21
N SER A 173 3.19 -4.23 -3.20
CA SER A 173 3.25 -5.14 -2.07
C SER A 173 3.51 -6.53 -2.61
N ALA A 174 4.78 -6.93 -2.71
CA ALA A 174 5.18 -8.14 -3.43
C ALA A 174 4.63 -9.43 -2.79
N GLY A 175 4.48 -9.47 -1.46
CA GLY A 175 3.94 -10.63 -0.75
C GLY A 175 2.58 -11.11 -1.28
N PRO A 176 1.55 -10.26 -1.39
CA PRO A 176 0.27 -10.59 -1.99
C PRO A 176 0.21 -10.42 -3.52
N TYR A 177 1.34 -10.38 -4.21
CA TYR A 177 1.43 -10.27 -5.67
C TYR A 177 0.81 -8.98 -6.25
N VAL A 178 1.01 -7.87 -5.56
CA VAL A 178 0.62 -6.53 -6.05
C VAL A 178 1.87 -5.80 -6.52
N TRP A 179 1.92 -5.45 -7.80
CA TRP A 179 3.05 -4.73 -8.40
C TRP A 179 2.64 -3.41 -9.01
N MET A 180 3.58 -2.48 -9.03
CA MET A 180 3.50 -1.28 -9.85
C MET A 180 3.71 -1.63 -11.32
N PRO A 181 3.22 -0.80 -12.27
CA PRO A 181 3.55 -0.97 -13.67
C PRO A 181 5.06 -0.81 -13.90
N ARG A 182 5.57 -1.42 -14.97
CA ARG A 182 6.96 -1.22 -15.43
C ARG A 182 7.17 0.18 -15.96
N GLU A 183 6.14 0.72 -16.60
CA GLU A 183 6.15 2.06 -17.16
C GLU A 183 4.72 2.62 -17.26
N ALA A 184 4.62 3.93 -17.33
CA ALA A 184 3.39 4.63 -17.61
C ALA A 184 3.61 5.62 -18.75
N GLU A 185 2.71 5.60 -19.73
CA GLU A 185 2.64 6.59 -20.81
C GLU A 185 1.45 7.52 -20.57
N ILE A 186 1.70 8.82 -20.68
CA ILE A 186 0.73 9.86 -20.41
C ILE A 186 0.54 10.67 -21.67
N TYR A 187 -0.72 10.83 -22.11
CA TYR A 187 -1.07 11.52 -23.35
C TYR A 187 -2.09 12.61 -23.09
N GLY A 188 -2.03 13.67 -23.90
CA GLY A 188 -3.02 14.74 -23.96
C GLY A 188 -3.66 14.85 -25.33
N SER A 189 -4.95 15.22 -25.36
CA SER A 189 -5.68 15.51 -26.60
C SER A 189 -6.72 16.61 -26.39
N GLU A 190 -6.95 17.44 -27.43
CA GLU A 190 -8.02 18.43 -27.41
C GLU A 190 -9.33 17.89 -28.02
N ASP A 191 -9.24 16.95 -28.96
CA ASP A 191 -10.37 16.41 -29.74
C ASP A 191 -10.81 15.00 -29.33
N GLY A 192 -9.97 14.26 -28.57
CA GLY A 192 -10.22 12.87 -28.18
C GLY A 192 -9.87 11.83 -29.25
N GLU A 193 -9.38 12.26 -30.40
CA GLU A 193 -8.97 11.42 -31.52
C GLU A 193 -7.45 11.37 -31.68
N ARG A 194 -6.79 12.54 -31.61
CA ARG A 194 -5.35 12.69 -31.76
C ARG A 194 -4.71 12.91 -30.41
N PHE A 195 -3.99 11.90 -29.95
CA PHE A 195 -3.29 11.94 -28.68
C PHE A 195 -1.79 12.21 -28.88
N THR A 196 -1.27 13.21 -28.18
CA THR A 196 0.16 13.53 -28.12
C THR A 196 0.75 12.93 -26.86
N LEU A 197 1.85 12.16 -27.00
CA LEU A 197 2.60 11.64 -25.85
C LEU A 197 3.25 12.81 -25.12
N LEU A 198 2.94 12.95 -23.82
CA LEU A 198 3.47 13.98 -22.94
C LEU A 198 4.66 13.47 -22.13
N ALA A 199 4.59 12.21 -21.67
CA ALA A 199 5.67 11.57 -20.93
C ALA A 199 5.59 10.04 -21.01
N THR A 200 6.76 9.41 -20.93
CA THR A 200 6.92 7.99 -20.54
C THR A 200 7.70 7.97 -19.24
N VAL A 201 7.15 7.35 -18.21
CA VAL A 201 7.75 7.27 -16.87
C VAL A 201 8.05 5.82 -16.58
N HIS A 202 9.33 5.49 -16.43
CA HIS A 202 9.77 4.12 -16.10
C HIS A 202 9.79 3.88 -14.58
N ASN A 203 9.51 2.64 -14.20
CA ASN A 203 9.60 2.22 -12.82
C ASN A 203 11.07 1.93 -12.46
N ASP A 204 11.51 2.49 -11.35
CA ASP A 204 12.84 2.25 -10.75
C ASP A 204 12.75 1.34 -9.51
N VAL A 205 11.53 0.91 -9.13
CA VAL A 205 11.32 0.00 -8.00
C VAL A 205 11.48 -1.44 -8.47
N PRO A 206 12.44 -2.20 -7.92
CA PRO A 206 12.62 -3.61 -8.27
C PRO A 206 11.35 -4.43 -7.93
N PRO A 207 10.93 -5.36 -8.82
CA PRO A 207 9.77 -6.23 -8.53
C PRO A 207 9.94 -7.05 -7.25
N ALA A 208 11.17 -7.43 -6.93
CA ALA A 208 11.50 -8.21 -5.72
C ALA A 208 11.59 -7.36 -4.44
N CYS A 209 11.32 -6.04 -4.50
CA CYS A 209 11.34 -5.19 -3.32
C CYS A 209 10.28 -5.67 -2.32
N PRO A 210 10.65 -6.11 -1.10
CA PRO A 210 9.72 -6.75 -0.16
C PRO A 210 8.87 -5.73 0.61
N TYR A 211 9.13 -4.44 0.44
CA TYR A 211 8.46 -3.39 1.19
C TYR A 211 7.15 -2.98 0.54
N LEU A 212 6.20 -2.54 1.36
CA LEU A 212 5.06 -1.79 0.89
C LEU A 212 5.53 -0.41 0.44
N LEU A 213 5.32 -0.11 -0.84
CA LEU A 213 5.73 1.14 -1.45
C LEU A 213 4.57 1.78 -2.22
N PHE A 214 4.61 3.11 -2.30
CA PHE A 214 3.72 3.90 -3.13
C PHE A 214 4.58 4.79 -4.02
N LYS A 215 4.25 4.83 -5.32
CA LYS A 215 4.94 5.69 -6.27
C LYS A 215 3.92 6.35 -7.19
N THR A 216 4.11 7.62 -7.42
CA THR A 216 3.33 8.36 -8.41
C THR A 216 4.14 8.45 -9.69
N PHE A 217 3.56 7.98 -10.79
CA PHE A 217 4.11 8.15 -12.13
C PHE A 217 3.44 9.39 -12.73
N ALA A 218 4.22 10.41 -13.03
CA ALA A 218 3.66 11.71 -13.37
C ALA A 218 4.35 12.40 -14.54
N TYR A 219 3.54 13.13 -15.30
CA TYR A 219 3.97 14.21 -16.19
C TYR A 219 3.94 15.54 -15.45
N THR A 220 4.98 16.33 -15.63
CA THR A 220 5.03 17.74 -15.23
C THR A 220 5.50 18.57 -16.41
N GLY A 221 4.71 19.54 -16.81
CA GLY A 221 5.01 20.39 -17.99
C GLY A 221 3.87 21.34 -18.26
N GLU A 222 3.84 21.92 -19.45
CA GLU A 222 2.72 22.77 -19.91
C GLU A 222 2.10 22.15 -21.17
N THR A 223 0.81 21.84 -21.11
CA THR A 223 0.03 21.40 -22.27
C THR A 223 -1.39 21.93 -22.18
N ARG A 224 -2.11 21.86 -23.29
CA ARG A 224 -3.56 22.08 -23.34
C ARG A 224 -4.24 20.79 -23.72
N ALA A 225 -5.21 20.35 -22.93
CA ALA A 225 -5.94 19.13 -23.21
C ALA A 225 -7.38 19.23 -22.68
N ARG A 226 -8.30 18.54 -23.35
CA ARG A 226 -9.59 18.15 -22.84
C ARG A 226 -9.56 16.70 -22.38
N TYR A 227 -8.86 15.84 -23.13
CA TYR A 227 -8.75 14.42 -22.83
C TYR A 227 -7.34 14.10 -22.36
N VAL A 228 -7.26 13.36 -21.26
CA VAL A 228 -6.00 12.84 -20.71
C VAL A 228 -6.08 11.33 -20.73
N ARG A 229 -5.24 10.66 -21.54
CA ARG A 229 -5.13 9.22 -21.55
C ARG A 229 -3.92 8.77 -20.75
N TYR A 230 -4.10 7.75 -19.95
CA TYR A 230 -3.08 7.18 -19.10
C TYR A 230 -3.01 5.68 -19.34
N VAL A 231 -1.83 5.19 -19.76
CA VAL A 231 -1.57 3.77 -20.03
C VAL A 231 -0.45 3.31 -19.10
N ALA A 232 -0.71 2.27 -18.31
CA ALA A 232 0.27 1.69 -17.38
C ALA A 232 0.46 0.19 -17.65
N ARG A 233 1.73 -0.25 -17.86
CA ARG A 233 2.12 -1.61 -18.29
C ARG A 233 3.07 -2.29 -17.31
#